data_7215c024a3f53c497b68475370ad0155
#
_entry.id   7215c024a3f53c497b68475370ad0155
#
_cell.length_a   1.000
_cell.length_b   1.000
_cell.length_c   1.000
_cell.angle_alpha   90.00
_cell.angle_beta   90.00
_cell.angle_gamma   90.00
#
_symmetry.space_group_name_H-M   'P 1'
#
loop_
_entity.id
_entity.type
_entity.pdbx_description
1 polymer ?
#
loop_
_entity_poly.entity_id
_entity_poly.type
_entity_poly.pdbx_seq_one_letter_code
_entity_poly.pdbx_strand_id
1 'polypeptide(L)'
;NIHLGVDIFIDHGTDLFAPIDGKIIILKNNNFKYDYGPTLVLEHSFKDNKFYTLYGHLSKIMFKKLKIGKKIKKGEWIGKIGNSNENGKWLPHLHFQIILDLLGHDENFPGVGEEFLFNIWNKISPDPNLILRIPKSFYSSNNNFRDTLKKRRKNISDNLSISYKKPIHMLEAKDQYFFDRYGRRYLD
;
A
#
# COMPACT_ATOMS: atom_id res chain seq x y z
N ASN A 1 3.92 13.31 -4.30
CA ASN A 1 4.05 12.40 -3.14
C ASN A 1 4.47 11.01 -3.62
N ILE A 2 5.21 10.29 -2.77
CA ILE A 2 5.66 8.92 -3.00
C ILE A 2 4.83 8.02 -2.10
N HIS A 3 4.32 6.91 -2.65
CA HIS A 3 3.70 5.84 -1.87
C HIS A 3 4.80 5.01 -1.19
N LEU A 4 4.71 4.83 0.13
CA LEU A 4 5.77 4.22 0.94
C LEU A 4 5.58 2.72 1.17
N GLY A 5 4.47 2.16 0.71
CA GLY A 5 4.13 0.76 0.81
C GLY A 5 3.71 0.16 -0.52
N VAL A 6 2.96 -0.92 -0.46
CA VAL A 6 2.28 -1.54 -1.60
C VAL A 6 0.80 -1.69 -1.27
N ASP A 7 -0.06 -1.39 -2.25
CA ASP A 7 -1.50 -1.62 -2.15
C ASP A 7 -1.85 -2.93 -2.85
N ILE A 8 -2.46 -3.83 -2.09
CA ILE A 8 -2.92 -5.13 -2.56
C ILE A 8 -4.45 -5.09 -2.59
N PHE A 9 -5.01 -4.93 -3.78
CA PHE A 9 -6.46 -4.90 -3.98
C PHE A 9 -7.04 -6.31 -3.78
N ILE A 10 -7.96 -6.43 -2.82
CA ILE A 10 -8.57 -7.69 -2.41
C ILE A 10 -9.91 -7.39 -1.74
N ASP A 11 -10.85 -8.32 -1.81
CA ASP A 11 -12.21 -8.13 -1.32
C ASP A 11 -12.26 -7.79 0.18
N HIS A 12 -13.18 -6.89 0.55
CA HIS A 12 -13.46 -6.60 1.95
C HIS A 12 -13.88 -7.87 2.70
N GLY A 13 -13.55 -7.94 3.97
CA GLY A 13 -13.83 -9.10 4.81
C GLY A 13 -12.84 -10.25 4.67
N THR A 14 -11.90 -10.18 3.70
CA THR A 14 -10.80 -11.15 3.58
C THR A 14 -9.95 -11.15 4.85
N ASP A 15 -9.67 -12.34 5.38
CA ASP A 15 -8.84 -12.52 6.56
C ASP A 15 -7.37 -12.21 6.27
N LEU A 16 -6.72 -11.57 7.23
CA LEU A 16 -5.32 -11.20 7.17
C LEU A 16 -4.54 -11.91 8.27
N PHE A 17 -3.39 -12.46 7.88
CA PHE A 17 -2.52 -13.21 8.77
C PHE A 17 -1.10 -12.63 8.79
N ALA A 18 -0.44 -12.67 9.95
CA ALA A 18 0.91 -12.17 10.09
C ALA A 18 1.92 -12.99 9.26
N PRO A 19 2.74 -12.37 8.42
CA PRO A 19 3.74 -13.09 7.61
C PRO A 19 4.94 -13.58 8.44
N ILE A 20 5.20 -12.95 9.58
CA ILE A 20 6.31 -13.23 10.49
C ILE A 20 5.90 -12.94 11.94
N ASP A 21 6.64 -13.49 12.91
CA ASP A 21 6.44 -13.22 14.35
C ASP A 21 6.63 -11.74 14.66
N GLY A 22 5.82 -11.19 15.56
CA GLY A 22 5.91 -9.78 15.94
C GLY A 22 5.17 -9.44 17.23
N LYS A 23 5.17 -8.17 17.60
CA LYS A 23 4.44 -7.61 18.72
C LYS A 23 3.66 -6.38 18.25
N ILE A 24 2.40 -6.29 18.62
CA ILE A 24 1.56 -5.11 18.30
C ILE A 24 2.09 -3.91 19.09
N ILE A 25 2.47 -2.86 18.37
CA ILE A 25 2.93 -1.60 18.98
C ILE A 25 1.99 -0.43 18.68
N ILE A 26 1.32 -0.45 17.53
CA ILE A 26 0.30 0.54 17.18
C ILE A 26 -0.97 -0.22 16.77
N LEU A 27 -2.10 0.26 17.28
CA LEU A 27 -3.44 -0.23 16.95
C LEU A 27 -4.38 0.96 17.02
N LYS A 28 -4.64 1.61 15.88
CA LYS A 28 -5.34 2.89 15.81
C LYS A 28 -6.37 2.92 14.70
N ASN A 29 -7.43 3.69 14.90
CA ASN A 29 -8.42 4.01 13.86
C ASN A 29 -8.19 5.43 13.36
N ASN A 30 -7.56 5.57 12.22
CA ASN A 30 -7.31 6.84 11.54
C ASN A 30 -8.55 7.18 10.69
N ASN A 31 -9.60 7.70 11.33
CA ASN A 31 -10.95 7.83 10.77
C ASN A 31 -11.15 9.12 9.96
N PHE A 32 -10.14 9.62 9.28
CA PHE A 32 -10.28 10.72 8.34
C PHE A 32 -10.53 10.19 6.92
N LYS A 33 -11.18 11.02 6.10
CA LYS A 33 -11.38 10.70 4.68
C LYS A 33 -10.02 10.63 3.99
N TYR A 34 -9.79 9.54 3.28
CA TYR A 34 -8.54 9.24 2.57
C TYR A 34 -7.31 8.99 3.46
N ASP A 35 -7.54 8.71 4.74
CA ASP A 35 -6.55 8.15 5.64
C ASP A 35 -6.66 6.62 5.69
N TYR A 36 -5.82 5.96 6.47
CA TYR A 36 -5.74 4.50 6.59
C TYR A 36 -6.98 3.80 7.14
N GLY A 37 -7.88 4.52 7.86
CA GLY A 37 -8.86 3.83 8.70
C GLY A 37 -8.20 3.03 9.82
N PRO A 38 -8.73 1.85 10.17
CA PRO A 38 -8.12 0.96 11.14
C PRO A 38 -6.75 0.49 10.68
N THR A 39 -5.74 0.73 11.53
CA THR A 39 -4.32 0.51 11.25
C THR A 39 -3.67 -0.30 12.34
N LEU A 40 -2.81 -1.23 11.96
CA LEU A 40 -2.01 -2.07 12.83
C LEU A 40 -0.53 -1.92 12.47
N VAL A 41 0.35 -1.77 13.47
CA VAL A 41 1.80 -1.88 13.28
C VAL A 41 2.35 -2.97 14.20
N LEU A 42 3.11 -3.88 13.60
CA LEU A 42 3.86 -4.91 14.31
C LEU A 42 5.34 -4.53 14.37
N GLU A 43 5.93 -4.63 15.57
CA GLU A 43 7.36 -4.63 15.80
C GLU A 43 7.90 -6.04 15.60
N HIS A 44 8.98 -6.18 14.87
CA HIS A 44 9.72 -7.42 14.64
C HIS A 44 11.16 -7.29 15.11
N SER A 45 11.78 -8.42 15.42
CA SER A 45 13.20 -8.48 15.76
C SER A 45 13.92 -9.38 14.75
N PHE A 46 15.03 -8.91 14.23
CA PHE A 46 15.91 -9.68 13.38
C PHE A 46 17.36 -9.44 13.80
N LYS A 47 17.99 -10.47 14.38
CA LYS A 47 19.28 -10.33 15.08
C LYS A 47 19.14 -9.25 16.17
N ASP A 48 20.03 -8.26 16.16
CA ASP A 48 20.05 -7.16 17.14
C ASP A 48 19.25 -5.92 16.68
N ASN A 49 18.58 -6.01 15.54
CA ASN A 49 17.85 -4.89 14.94
C ASN A 49 16.33 -5.10 15.06
N LYS A 50 15.62 -3.97 15.15
CA LYS A 50 14.17 -3.92 15.05
C LYS A 50 13.76 -3.38 13.68
N PHE A 51 12.61 -3.82 13.21
CA PHE A 51 11.90 -3.24 12.08
C PHE A 51 10.41 -3.44 12.29
N TYR A 52 9.60 -2.81 11.45
CA TYR A 52 8.16 -2.78 11.66
C TYR A 52 7.43 -3.09 10.35
N THR A 53 6.21 -3.61 10.48
CA THR A 53 5.29 -3.74 9.36
C THR A 53 3.98 -3.06 9.69
N LEU A 54 3.52 -2.22 8.77
CA LEU A 54 2.25 -1.51 8.86
C LEU A 54 1.21 -2.15 7.95
N TYR A 55 0.01 -2.29 8.47
CA TYR A 55 -1.18 -2.80 7.79
C TYR A 55 -2.28 -1.76 7.91
N GLY A 56 -2.60 -1.10 6.80
CA GLY A 56 -3.65 -0.09 6.70
C GLY A 56 -4.92 -0.61 6.05
N HIS A 57 -5.99 0.16 6.13
CA HIS A 57 -7.31 -0.08 5.54
C HIS A 57 -8.02 -1.34 6.06
N LEU A 58 -7.78 -1.66 7.33
CA LEU A 58 -8.36 -2.83 7.97
C LEU A 58 -9.81 -2.59 8.42
N SER A 59 -10.49 -3.67 8.82
CA SER A 59 -11.80 -3.60 9.46
C SER A 59 -11.69 -3.35 10.95
N LYS A 60 -12.63 -2.58 11.50
CA LYS A 60 -12.76 -2.28 12.94
C LYS A 60 -12.89 -3.53 13.82
N ILE A 61 -13.23 -4.69 13.25
CA ILE A 61 -13.35 -5.94 14.00
C ILE A 61 -12.07 -6.34 14.74
N MET A 62 -10.91 -5.90 14.24
CA MET A 62 -9.62 -6.19 14.87
C MET A 62 -9.52 -5.63 16.29
N PHE A 63 -10.13 -4.48 16.61
CA PHE A 63 -10.10 -3.87 17.93
C PHE A 63 -10.79 -4.71 19.01
N LYS A 64 -11.68 -5.65 18.62
CA LYS A 64 -12.33 -6.58 19.56
C LYS A 64 -11.42 -7.72 19.97
N LYS A 65 -10.39 -8.04 19.18
CA LYS A 65 -9.57 -9.25 19.33
C LYS A 65 -8.08 -8.95 19.62
N LEU A 66 -7.63 -7.76 19.25
CA LEU A 66 -6.23 -7.37 19.35
C LEU A 66 -6.06 -6.26 20.37
N LYS A 67 -4.88 -6.24 21.02
CA LYS A 67 -4.47 -5.21 21.99
C LYS A 67 -2.99 -4.88 21.78
N ILE A 68 -2.61 -3.63 22.02
CA ILE A 68 -1.20 -3.19 22.05
C ILE A 68 -0.44 -4.07 23.05
N GLY A 69 0.79 -4.46 22.69
CA GLY A 69 1.64 -5.34 23.47
C GLY A 69 1.44 -6.84 23.24
N LYS A 70 0.36 -7.25 22.54
CA LYS A 70 0.13 -8.67 22.21
C LYS A 70 1.23 -9.17 21.28
N LYS A 71 1.85 -10.30 21.62
CA LYS A 71 2.74 -11.05 20.73
C LYS A 71 1.91 -11.79 19.69
N ILE A 72 2.32 -11.73 18.46
CA ILE A 72 1.68 -12.35 17.30
C ILE A 72 2.66 -13.35 16.68
N LYS A 73 2.19 -14.54 16.40
CA LYS A 73 2.97 -15.57 15.69
C LYS A 73 2.73 -15.50 14.19
N LYS A 74 3.72 -15.90 13.41
CA LYS A 74 3.55 -16.13 11.96
C LYS A 74 2.33 -17.02 11.70
N GLY A 75 1.48 -16.60 10.78
CA GLY A 75 0.21 -17.28 10.47
C GLY A 75 -0.92 -16.98 11.45
N GLU A 76 -0.71 -16.18 12.51
CA GLU A 76 -1.79 -15.75 13.40
C GLU A 76 -2.63 -14.66 12.73
N TRP A 77 -3.93 -14.71 12.97
CA TRP A 77 -4.88 -13.74 12.45
C TRP A 77 -4.63 -12.34 13.06
N ILE A 78 -4.57 -11.33 12.19
CA ILE A 78 -4.29 -9.94 12.58
C ILE A 78 -5.36 -8.95 12.12
N GLY A 79 -6.37 -9.39 11.38
CA GLY A 79 -7.46 -8.52 10.96
C GLY A 79 -8.21 -9.03 9.75
N LYS A 80 -9.06 -8.16 9.24
CA LYS A 80 -9.76 -8.31 7.96
C LYS A 80 -9.61 -7.04 7.16
N ILE A 81 -9.70 -7.14 5.84
CA ILE A 81 -9.77 -5.98 4.95
C ILE A 81 -11.07 -5.22 5.21
N GLY A 82 -10.97 -3.91 5.40
CA GLY A 82 -12.09 -3.02 5.64
C GLY A 82 -12.87 -2.68 4.37
N ASN A 83 -14.15 -2.40 4.54
CA ASN A 83 -14.97 -1.82 3.48
C ASN A 83 -14.81 -0.28 3.43
N SER A 84 -15.33 0.37 2.40
CA SER A 84 -15.20 1.82 2.19
C SER A 84 -15.81 2.68 3.31
N ASN A 85 -16.68 2.13 4.18
CA ASN A 85 -17.26 2.89 5.30
C ASN A 85 -16.34 2.95 6.51
N GLU A 86 -15.32 2.12 6.58
CA GLU A 86 -14.41 2.03 7.72
C GLU A 86 -12.93 2.22 7.37
N ASN A 87 -12.54 2.11 6.11
CA ASN A 87 -11.15 2.13 5.64
C ASN A 87 -10.67 3.49 5.08
N GLY A 88 -11.31 4.58 5.43
CA GLY A 88 -10.97 5.92 4.90
C GLY A 88 -11.67 6.28 3.59
N LYS A 89 -12.73 5.55 3.19
CA LYS A 89 -13.47 5.72 1.91
C LYS A 89 -12.74 5.22 0.67
N TRP A 90 -11.72 4.39 0.86
CA TRP A 90 -11.00 3.75 -0.24
C TRP A 90 -11.73 2.50 -0.77
N LEU A 91 -11.40 2.11 -1.99
CA LEU A 91 -11.70 0.76 -2.46
C LEU A 91 -11.03 -0.25 -1.52
N PRO A 92 -11.64 -1.43 -1.29
CA PRO A 92 -11.03 -2.44 -0.42
C PRO A 92 -9.66 -2.86 -0.91
N HIS A 93 -8.65 -2.67 -0.08
CA HIS A 93 -7.27 -3.11 -0.31
C HIS A 93 -6.52 -3.19 1.01
N LEU A 94 -5.39 -3.85 1.01
CA LEU A 94 -4.38 -3.78 2.06
C LEU A 94 -3.30 -2.81 1.65
N HIS A 95 -3.06 -1.77 2.44
CA HIS A 95 -1.79 -1.06 2.41
C HIS A 95 -0.80 -1.81 3.30
N PHE A 96 0.27 -2.33 2.72
CA PHE A 96 1.35 -3.02 3.45
C PHE A 96 2.67 -2.27 3.28
N GLN A 97 3.35 -1.98 4.40
CA GLN A 97 4.59 -1.21 4.39
C GLN A 97 5.60 -1.81 5.36
N ILE A 98 6.87 -1.86 4.98
CA ILE A 98 8.00 -2.14 5.88
C ILE A 98 8.57 -0.81 6.35
N ILE A 99 8.92 -0.71 7.63
CA ILE A 99 9.47 0.48 8.24
C ILE A 99 10.70 0.07 9.05
N LEU A 100 11.85 0.70 8.79
CA LEU A 100 13.09 0.41 9.53
C LEU A 100 13.28 1.32 10.73
N ASP A 101 12.71 2.53 10.70
CA ASP A 101 12.75 3.49 11.80
C ASP A 101 11.43 4.26 11.85
N LEU A 102 10.81 4.28 13.02
CA LEU A 102 9.55 4.99 13.24
C LEU A 102 9.73 6.51 13.34
N LEU A 103 10.94 7.03 13.35
CA LEU A 103 11.24 8.48 13.47
C LEU A 103 10.53 9.15 14.66
N GLY A 104 10.31 8.42 15.75
CA GLY A 104 9.56 8.90 16.92
C GLY A 104 8.04 8.89 16.77
N HIS A 105 7.50 8.35 15.67
CA HIS A 105 6.06 8.15 15.52
C HIS A 105 5.58 6.97 16.39
N ASP A 106 4.74 7.24 17.37
CA ASP A 106 4.22 6.25 18.33
C ASP A 106 2.73 5.93 18.15
N GLU A 107 1.99 6.75 17.41
CA GLU A 107 0.55 6.56 17.17
C GLU A 107 0.20 6.23 15.73
N ASN A 108 1.00 6.68 14.76
CA ASN A 108 0.75 6.49 13.34
C ASN A 108 2.07 6.64 12.57
N PHE A 109 2.13 6.17 11.33
CA PHE A 109 3.28 6.36 10.44
C PHE A 109 2.77 6.71 9.03
N PRO A 110 3.43 7.66 8.32
CA PRO A 110 2.95 8.10 7.01
C PRO A 110 3.02 6.98 5.96
N GLY A 111 1.98 6.88 5.14
CA GLY A 111 1.94 5.98 3.97
C GLY A 111 2.41 6.64 2.69
N VAL A 112 2.60 7.95 2.74
CA VAL A 112 3.08 8.76 1.64
C VAL A 112 4.15 9.71 2.14
N GLY A 113 5.16 9.94 1.33
CA GLY A 113 6.24 10.87 1.62
C GLY A 113 6.41 11.91 0.51
N GLU A 114 7.16 12.95 0.79
CA GLU A 114 7.49 14.00 -0.18
C GLU A 114 8.51 13.48 -1.19
N GLU A 115 8.30 13.80 -2.46
CA GLU A 115 9.12 13.32 -3.58
C GLU A 115 10.59 13.78 -3.48
N PHE A 116 10.84 14.97 -2.94
CA PHE A 116 12.20 15.47 -2.76
C PHE A 116 12.99 14.73 -1.68
N LEU A 117 12.32 13.98 -0.80
CA LEU A 117 12.92 13.12 0.22
C LEU A 117 12.98 11.63 -0.20
N PHE A 118 12.79 11.34 -1.49
CA PHE A 118 12.74 9.96 -2.00
C PHE A 118 13.86 9.06 -1.46
N ASN A 119 15.11 9.55 -1.51
CA ASN A 119 16.27 8.77 -1.06
C ASN A 119 16.24 8.44 0.45
N ILE A 120 15.59 9.28 1.25
CA ILE A 120 15.41 9.06 2.69
C ILE A 120 14.28 8.06 2.90
N TRP A 121 13.11 8.32 2.31
CA TRP A 121 11.95 7.45 2.43
C TRP A 121 12.22 6.03 1.94
N ASN A 122 12.93 5.87 0.83
CA ASN A 122 13.28 4.55 0.29
C ASN A 122 14.23 3.75 1.20
N LYS A 123 15.01 4.43 2.06
CA LYS A 123 15.83 3.77 3.08
C LYS A 123 15.01 3.39 4.32
N ILE A 124 14.05 4.23 4.71
CA ILE A 124 13.22 4.02 5.89
C ILE A 124 12.11 3.01 5.60
N SER A 125 11.53 3.08 4.41
CA SER A 125 10.48 2.16 3.95
C SER A 125 10.94 1.42 2.70
N PRO A 126 11.72 0.33 2.86
CA PRO A 126 12.21 -0.49 1.75
C PRO A 126 11.08 -1.28 1.09
N ASP A 127 11.39 -1.88 -0.07
CA ASP A 127 10.44 -2.66 -0.87
C ASP A 127 9.71 -3.72 -0.02
N PRO A 128 8.38 -3.65 0.14
CA PRO A 128 7.58 -4.62 0.87
C PRO A 128 7.72 -6.06 0.35
N ASN A 129 8.15 -6.22 -0.89
CA ASN A 129 8.33 -7.53 -1.49
C ASN A 129 9.49 -8.34 -0.89
N LEU A 130 10.34 -7.74 -0.08
CA LEU A 130 11.33 -8.45 0.75
C LEU A 130 10.65 -9.46 1.69
N ILE A 131 9.43 -9.15 2.16
CA ILE A 131 8.63 -10.02 3.03
C ILE A 131 7.56 -10.78 2.22
N LEU A 132 6.82 -10.10 1.36
CA LEU A 132 5.66 -10.65 0.67
C LEU A 132 6.05 -11.70 -0.38
N ARG A 133 7.23 -11.56 -1.00
CA ARG A 133 7.73 -12.48 -2.04
C ARG A 133 6.71 -12.72 -3.16
N ILE A 134 5.97 -11.68 -3.52
CA ILE A 134 4.99 -11.73 -4.60
C ILE A 134 5.74 -12.01 -5.91
N PRO A 135 5.39 -13.08 -6.65
CA PRO A 135 6.01 -13.36 -7.94
C PRO A 135 5.84 -12.20 -8.91
N LYS A 136 6.87 -11.90 -9.70
CA LYS A 136 6.83 -10.83 -10.71
C LYS A 136 5.68 -10.97 -11.71
N SER A 137 5.15 -12.16 -11.91
CA SER A 137 3.98 -12.41 -12.76
C SER A 137 2.69 -11.76 -12.23
N PHE A 138 2.61 -11.46 -10.93
CA PHE A 138 1.48 -10.75 -10.31
C PHE A 138 1.64 -9.24 -10.32
N TYR A 139 2.84 -8.72 -10.59
CA TYR A 139 2.95 -7.30 -10.85
C TYR A 139 2.27 -7.01 -12.18
N SER A 140 1.48 -5.95 -12.26
CA SER A 140 0.85 -5.47 -13.50
C SER A 140 1.87 -5.03 -14.58
N SER A 141 3.14 -5.43 -14.42
CA SER A 141 4.25 -5.21 -15.33
C SER A 141 4.06 -5.83 -16.73
N ASN A 142 3.05 -6.67 -16.93
CA ASN A 142 2.64 -7.09 -18.28
C ASN A 142 2.02 -5.95 -19.10
N ASN A 143 1.74 -4.80 -18.50
CA ASN A 143 1.52 -3.56 -19.22
C ASN A 143 2.85 -2.80 -19.38
N ASN A 144 3.83 -3.43 -20.04
CA ASN A 144 4.96 -2.69 -20.56
C ASN A 144 4.39 -1.55 -21.40
N PHE A 145 4.74 -0.32 -21.06
CA PHE A 145 4.32 0.88 -21.79
C PHE A 145 4.49 0.73 -23.32
N ARG A 146 5.56 0.06 -23.75
CA ARG A 146 5.80 -0.28 -25.18
C ARG A 146 4.75 -1.22 -25.74
N ASP A 147 4.29 -2.20 -24.98
CA ASP A 147 3.26 -3.16 -25.43
C ASP A 147 1.88 -2.53 -25.43
N THR A 148 1.58 -1.65 -24.48
CA THR A 148 0.37 -0.83 -24.48
C THR A 148 0.34 0.10 -25.69
N LEU A 149 1.45 0.77 -26.01
CA LEU A 149 1.55 1.60 -27.22
C LEU A 149 1.42 0.78 -28.50
N LYS A 150 1.99 -0.43 -28.58
CA LYS A 150 1.82 -1.33 -29.72
C LYS A 150 0.37 -1.77 -29.89
N LYS A 151 -0.30 -2.19 -28.78
CA LYS A 151 -1.73 -2.53 -28.80
C LYS A 151 -2.59 -1.36 -29.23
N ARG A 152 -2.29 -0.15 -28.71
CA ARG A 152 -3.00 1.08 -29.10
C ARG A 152 -2.86 1.36 -30.60
N ARG A 153 -1.63 1.35 -31.15
CA ARG A 153 -1.37 1.57 -32.59
C ARG A 153 -2.07 0.53 -33.47
N LYS A 154 -2.19 -0.72 -32.98
CA LYS A 154 -2.89 -1.78 -33.72
C LYS A 154 -4.41 -1.62 -33.73
N ASN A 155 -5.00 -1.09 -32.64
CA ASN A 155 -6.44 -1.09 -32.42
C ASN A 155 -7.10 0.28 -32.56
N ILE A 156 -6.32 1.34 -32.60
CA ILE A 156 -6.81 2.72 -32.73
C ILE A 156 -6.09 3.34 -33.92
N SER A 157 -6.85 4.06 -34.77
CA SER A 157 -6.31 4.71 -35.98
C SER A 157 -5.08 5.57 -35.66
N ASP A 158 -4.10 5.54 -36.58
CA ASP A 158 -2.88 6.36 -36.51
C ASP A 158 -3.15 7.88 -36.50
N ASN A 159 -4.40 8.30 -36.84
CA ASN A 159 -4.83 9.70 -36.82
C ASN A 159 -5.04 10.27 -35.41
N LEU A 160 -5.08 9.44 -34.37
CA LEU A 160 -5.15 9.90 -33.00
C LEU A 160 -3.74 10.14 -32.44
N SER A 161 -3.31 11.37 -32.54
CA SER A 161 -2.00 11.82 -32.02
C SER A 161 -1.92 11.65 -30.49
N ILE A 162 -0.72 11.33 -30.01
CA ILE A 162 -0.41 11.39 -28.58
C ILE A 162 -0.04 12.83 -28.29
N SER A 163 -0.87 13.53 -27.52
CA SER A 163 -0.70 14.96 -27.21
C SER A 163 0.55 15.31 -26.40
N TYR A 164 1.24 14.33 -25.88
CA TYR A 164 2.43 14.52 -25.03
C TYR A 164 3.69 13.94 -25.66
N LYS A 165 4.80 14.68 -25.60
CA LYS A 165 6.13 14.19 -26.04
C LYS A 165 6.57 12.91 -25.30
N LYS A 166 6.17 12.78 -24.02
CA LYS A 166 6.33 11.55 -23.22
C LYS A 166 4.94 11.11 -22.76
N PRO A 167 4.33 10.11 -23.43
CA PRO A 167 3.00 9.64 -23.06
C PRO A 167 2.97 9.13 -21.62
N ILE A 168 1.90 9.47 -20.92
CA ILE A 168 1.65 9.01 -19.56
C ILE A 168 0.86 7.71 -19.66
N HIS A 169 1.29 6.67 -18.93
CA HIS A 169 0.59 5.40 -18.86
C HIS A 169 -0.37 5.43 -17.68
N MET A 170 -1.63 5.75 -17.92
CA MET A 170 -2.69 5.71 -16.93
C MET A 170 -3.07 4.26 -16.67
N LEU A 171 -3.07 3.85 -15.40
CA LEU A 171 -3.46 2.50 -14.99
C LEU A 171 -4.85 2.46 -14.38
N GLU A 172 -5.26 3.53 -13.73
CA GLU A 172 -6.51 3.60 -12.99
C GLU A 172 -7.15 4.97 -13.16
N ALA A 173 -8.49 5.00 -13.17
CA ALA A 173 -9.29 6.20 -13.10
C ALA A 173 -10.24 6.08 -11.91
N LYS A 174 -10.32 7.12 -11.07
CA LYS A 174 -11.23 7.16 -9.94
C LYS A 174 -11.76 8.58 -9.75
N ASP A 175 -13.07 8.71 -9.75
CA ASP A 175 -13.78 10.00 -9.73
C ASP A 175 -13.27 10.88 -10.90
N GLN A 176 -12.73 12.05 -10.59
CA GLN A 176 -12.17 13.01 -11.54
C GLN A 176 -10.64 12.88 -11.71
N TYR A 177 -10.04 11.77 -11.28
CA TYR A 177 -8.59 11.58 -11.29
C TYR A 177 -8.18 10.34 -12.05
N PHE A 178 -7.06 10.47 -12.78
CA PHE A 178 -6.30 9.36 -13.35
C PHE A 178 -5.00 9.13 -12.56
N PHE A 179 -4.59 7.88 -12.46
CA PHE A 179 -3.36 7.49 -11.79
C PHE A 179 -2.44 6.79 -12.78
N ASP A 180 -1.17 7.19 -12.81
CA ASP A 180 -0.17 6.53 -13.64
C ASP A 180 0.48 5.34 -12.93
N ARG A 181 1.36 4.64 -13.65
CA ARG A 181 2.11 3.48 -13.12
C ARG A 181 3.01 3.78 -11.90
N TYR A 182 3.21 5.05 -11.58
CA TYR A 182 3.98 5.49 -10.41
C TYR A 182 3.08 6.04 -9.30
N GLY A 183 1.76 5.87 -9.43
CA GLY A 183 0.77 6.37 -8.48
C GLY A 183 0.58 7.90 -8.52
N ARG A 184 1.16 8.60 -9.52
CA ARG A 184 0.95 10.04 -9.67
C ARG A 184 -0.48 10.32 -10.13
N ARG A 185 -1.11 11.28 -9.47
CA ARG A 185 -2.48 11.68 -9.73
C ARG A 185 -2.56 12.81 -10.76
N TYR A 186 -3.45 12.68 -11.69
CA TYR A 186 -3.76 13.68 -12.71
C TYR A 186 -5.24 14.02 -12.64
N LEU A 187 -5.58 15.28 -12.79
CA LEU A 187 -6.97 15.75 -12.92
C LEU A 187 -7.45 15.48 -14.36
N ASP A 188 -8.69 14.99 -14.50
CA ASP A 188 -9.35 14.83 -15.81
C ASP A 188 -9.77 16.20 -16.37
#